data_61553f6b630ab536b52a5c5c967e2232
#
_entry.id   61553f6b630ab536b52a5c5c967e2232
#
_cell.length_a   1.000
_cell.length_b   1.000
_cell.length_c   1.000
_cell.angle_alpha   90.00
_cell.angle_beta   90.00
_cell.angle_gamma   90.00
#
_symmetry.space_group_name_H-M   'P 1'
#
loop_
_entity.id
_entity.type
_entity.pdbx_description
1 polymer ?
#
loop_
_entity_poly.entity_id
_entity_poly.type
_entity_poly.pdbx_seq_one_letter_code
_entity_poly.pdbx_strand_id
1 'polypeptide(L)'
;TPETIPLLERIDGRQGFDAVLGALADRSAQWLRHLASPRLQVQLLVVFAVALGGALILASSRGLSWGTRPLTPVDPAFAMLWLIGTVCALGVAWQAKYHRLAALILSGGAGLTTSLTFVWFSAPDLALTQLTVEVVTAVLILLGLRWLPRRDESHP
;
A
#
# COMPACT_ATOMS: atom_id res chain seq x y z
N THR A 1 17.48 52.62 -39.20
CA THR A 1 18.03 51.29 -38.92
C THR A 1 17.81 51.00 -37.44
N PRO A 2 16.92 50.04 -37.07
CA PRO A 2 16.80 49.65 -35.67
C PRO A 2 17.98 48.75 -35.33
N GLU A 3 18.83 49.20 -34.40
CA GLU A 3 19.84 48.37 -33.78
C GLU A 3 19.13 47.30 -32.91
N THR A 4 19.02 46.13 -33.46
CA THR A 4 18.63 44.94 -32.71
C THR A 4 19.73 44.57 -31.74
N ILE A 5 19.44 44.61 -30.46
CA ILE A 5 20.34 44.27 -29.38
C ILE A 5 20.68 42.77 -29.48
N PRO A 6 21.92 42.37 -29.87
CA PRO A 6 22.22 40.97 -30.17
C PRO A 6 22.27 40.04 -28.94
N LEU A 7 21.97 40.54 -27.74
CA LEU A 7 22.02 39.80 -26.48
C LEU A 7 20.71 39.06 -26.16
N LEU A 8 19.58 39.47 -26.73
CA LEU A 8 18.28 38.86 -26.45
C LEU A 8 17.96 37.67 -27.37
N GLU A 9 18.67 37.53 -28.49
CA GLU A 9 18.51 36.44 -29.45
C GLU A 9 19.19 35.13 -29.01
N ARG A 10 20.01 35.18 -27.93
CA ARG A 10 20.76 34.02 -27.42
C ARG A 10 20.08 33.27 -26.26
N ILE A 11 19.03 33.80 -25.72
CA ILE A 11 18.26 33.13 -24.69
C ILE A 11 16.95 32.65 -25.33
N ASP A 12 17.05 31.56 -26.07
CA ASP A 12 15.86 30.85 -26.54
C ASP A 12 15.21 30.18 -25.30
N GLY A 13 14.19 30.87 -24.77
CA GLY A 13 13.47 30.42 -23.58
C GLY A 13 12.89 29.00 -23.76
N ARG A 14 12.71 28.58 -25.00
CA ARG A 14 12.30 27.24 -25.37
C ARG A 14 13.40 26.23 -25.11
N GLN A 15 14.66 26.53 -25.46
CA GLN A 15 15.80 25.65 -25.18
C GLN A 15 16.07 25.52 -23.68
N GLY A 16 15.90 26.61 -22.92
CA GLY A 16 15.99 26.58 -21.46
C GLY A 16 14.91 25.73 -20.82
N PHE A 17 13.68 25.86 -21.30
CA PHE A 17 12.55 25.04 -20.84
C PHE A 17 12.73 23.55 -21.18
N ASP A 18 13.11 23.24 -22.41
CA ASP A 18 13.35 21.85 -22.86
C ASP A 18 14.52 21.22 -22.09
N ALA A 19 15.57 22.00 -21.78
CA ALA A 19 16.69 21.52 -20.97
C ALA A 19 16.28 21.23 -19.51
N VAL A 20 15.44 22.07 -18.90
CA VAL A 20 14.91 21.84 -17.55
C VAL A 20 13.98 20.64 -17.53
N LEU A 21 13.08 20.53 -18.50
CA LEU A 21 12.19 19.36 -18.61
C LEU A 21 12.98 18.08 -18.86
N GLY A 22 13.99 18.11 -19.73
CA GLY A 22 14.88 16.98 -19.98
C GLY A 22 15.62 16.55 -18.71
N ALA A 23 16.22 17.50 -17.99
CA ALA A 23 16.91 17.22 -16.74
C ALA A 23 15.99 16.68 -15.64
N LEU A 24 14.75 17.18 -15.55
CA LEU A 24 13.73 16.67 -14.64
C LEU A 24 13.29 15.25 -15.03
N ALA A 25 13.06 15.01 -16.32
CA ALA A 25 12.68 13.70 -16.84
C ALA A 25 13.80 12.68 -16.62
N ASP A 26 15.05 13.04 -16.87
CA ASP A 26 16.20 12.14 -16.67
C ASP A 26 16.44 11.83 -15.19
N ARG A 27 16.33 12.84 -14.32
CA ARG A 27 16.43 12.61 -12.87
C ARG A 27 15.28 11.74 -12.35
N SER A 28 14.05 12.03 -12.75
CA SER A 28 12.91 11.20 -12.35
C SER A 28 13.03 9.76 -12.87
N ALA A 29 13.49 9.57 -14.11
CA ALA A 29 13.75 8.25 -14.67
C ALA A 29 14.89 7.51 -13.95
N GLN A 30 15.92 8.20 -13.47
CA GLN A 30 16.99 7.61 -12.65
C GLN A 30 16.44 7.17 -11.28
N TRP A 31 15.68 8.02 -10.61
CA TRP A 31 15.03 7.68 -9.34
C TRP A 31 14.04 6.52 -9.50
N LEU A 32 13.26 6.53 -10.58
CA LEU A 32 12.34 5.45 -10.90
C LEU A 32 13.09 4.13 -11.13
N ARG A 33 14.23 4.13 -11.82
CA ARG A 33 15.04 2.93 -12.04
C ARG A 33 15.62 2.34 -10.75
N HIS A 34 15.97 3.18 -9.79
CA HIS A 34 16.41 2.70 -8.47
C HIS A 34 15.26 2.19 -7.60
N LEU A 35 14.07 2.78 -7.73
CA LEU A 35 12.88 2.38 -6.98
C LEU A 35 12.07 1.28 -7.68
N ALA A 36 12.09 1.22 -9.01
CA ALA A 36 11.43 0.20 -9.81
C ALA A 36 12.25 -1.09 -9.87
N SER A 37 12.38 -1.73 -8.72
CA SER A 37 12.84 -3.12 -8.69
C SER A 37 11.82 -3.99 -9.45
N PRO A 38 12.23 -4.97 -10.29
CA PRO A 38 11.32 -5.88 -10.98
C PRO A 38 10.55 -6.79 -10.01
N ARG A 39 10.82 -6.71 -8.70
CA ARG A 39 10.13 -7.46 -7.66
C ARG A 39 9.06 -6.59 -7.01
N LEU A 40 7.79 -6.92 -7.28
CA LEU A 40 6.62 -6.27 -6.67
C LEU A 40 6.72 -6.17 -5.14
N GLN A 41 7.31 -7.18 -4.49
CA GLN A 41 7.53 -7.21 -3.05
C GLN A 41 8.40 -6.05 -2.55
N VAL A 42 9.46 -5.69 -3.30
CA VAL A 42 10.35 -4.56 -2.93
C VAL A 42 9.62 -3.23 -3.09
N GLN A 43 8.80 -3.08 -4.14
CA GLN A 43 8.00 -1.88 -4.33
C GLN A 43 7.00 -1.68 -3.19
N LEU A 44 6.28 -2.73 -2.80
CA LEU A 44 5.36 -2.70 -1.66
C LEU A 44 6.09 -2.38 -0.36
N LEU A 45 7.24 -3.00 -0.12
CA LEU A 45 8.05 -2.73 1.07
C LEU A 45 8.50 -1.27 1.14
N VAL A 46 8.92 -0.68 0.02
CA VAL A 46 9.29 0.74 -0.06
C VAL A 46 8.09 1.64 0.25
N VAL A 47 6.92 1.35 -0.32
CA VAL A 47 5.69 2.11 -0.05
C VAL A 47 5.34 2.06 1.44
N PHE A 48 5.37 0.87 2.05
CA PHE A 48 5.11 0.71 3.49
C PHE A 48 6.16 1.40 4.36
N ALA A 49 7.44 1.28 3.99
CA ALA A 49 8.53 1.92 4.73
C ALA A 49 8.44 3.45 4.69
N VAL A 50 8.11 4.02 3.54
CA VAL A 50 7.91 5.47 3.39
C VAL A 50 6.68 5.94 4.18
N ALA A 51 5.57 5.21 4.10
CA ALA A 51 4.35 5.54 4.84
C ALA A 51 4.58 5.47 6.36
N LEU A 52 5.21 4.40 6.83
CA LEU A 52 5.53 4.21 8.25
C LEU A 52 6.56 5.23 8.73
N GLY A 53 7.62 5.49 7.95
CA GLY A 53 8.63 6.49 8.26
C GLY A 53 8.04 7.89 8.34
N GLY A 54 7.18 8.27 7.40
CA GLY A 54 6.45 9.54 7.44
C GLY A 54 5.55 9.67 8.67
N ALA A 55 4.82 8.61 9.02
CA ALA A 55 3.99 8.58 10.21
C ALA A 55 4.82 8.71 11.50
N LEU A 56 5.96 8.03 11.60
CA LEU A 56 6.86 8.10 12.74
C LEU A 56 7.51 9.49 12.89
N ILE A 57 7.95 10.10 11.79
CA ILE A 57 8.50 11.46 11.79
C ILE A 57 7.43 12.45 12.26
N LEU A 58 6.21 12.33 11.76
CA LEU A 58 5.11 13.20 12.16
C LEU A 58 4.74 13.01 13.62
N ALA A 59 4.71 11.77 14.10
CA ALA A 59 4.46 11.44 15.51
C ALA A 59 5.56 11.97 16.42
N SER A 60 6.83 11.86 16.02
CA SER A 60 7.97 12.36 16.80
C SER A 60 8.04 13.89 16.83
N SER A 61 7.70 14.56 15.72
CA SER A 61 7.76 16.03 15.62
C SER A 61 6.63 16.74 16.35
N ARG A 62 5.46 16.11 16.46
CA ARG A 62 4.29 16.69 17.12
C ARG A 62 4.08 16.19 18.54
N GLY A 63 4.84 15.20 18.99
CA GLY A 63 4.58 14.48 20.22
C GLY A 63 3.33 13.60 20.09
N LEU A 64 3.37 12.39 20.64
CA LEU A 64 2.19 11.55 20.82
C LEU A 64 1.33 12.20 21.91
N SER A 65 0.38 13.04 21.52
CA SER A 65 -0.64 13.53 22.43
C SER A 65 -1.55 12.35 22.78
N TRP A 66 -1.35 11.76 23.93
CA TRP A 66 -2.35 10.88 24.55
C TRP A 66 -3.57 11.76 24.81
N GLY A 67 -4.65 11.54 24.06
CA GLY A 67 -5.84 12.37 24.14
C GLY A 67 -6.32 12.56 25.60
N THR A 68 -6.99 13.66 25.88
CA THR A 68 -7.52 14.02 27.20
C THR A 68 -8.76 13.19 27.59
N ARG A 69 -9.25 12.30 26.74
CA ARG A 69 -10.39 11.44 27.03
C ARG A 69 -9.97 10.26 27.90
N PRO A 70 -10.74 9.89 28.92
CA PRO A 70 -10.50 8.70 29.72
C PRO A 70 -10.53 7.47 28.76
N LEU A 71 -9.56 6.58 28.93
CA LEU A 71 -9.53 5.31 28.20
C LEU A 71 -10.77 4.50 28.59
N THR A 72 -11.62 4.20 27.63
CA THR A 72 -12.71 3.27 27.84
C THR A 72 -12.14 1.87 28.06
N PRO A 73 -12.69 1.07 29.00
CA PRO A 73 -12.26 -0.31 29.17
C PRO A 73 -12.44 -1.07 27.87
N VAL A 74 -11.44 -1.88 27.54
CA VAL A 74 -11.47 -2.70 26.31
C VAL A 74 -12.60 -3.72 26.46
N ASP A 75 -13.58 -3.69 25.56
CA ASP A 75 -14.64 -4.68 25.52
C ASP A 75 -14.01 -6.06 25.18
N PRO A 76 -14.25 -7.09 25.99
CA PRO A 76 -13.70 -8.42 25.73
C PRO A 76 -14.11 -9.00 24.36
N ALA A 77 -15.31 -8.69 23.87
CA ALA A 77 -15.75 -9.11 22.54
C ALA A 77 -14.90 -8.44 21.43
N PHE A 78 -14.58 -7.16 21.58
CA PHE A 78 -13.72 -6.44 20.67
C PHE A 78 -12.27 -6.97 20.70
N ALA A 79 -11.76 -7.29 21.89
CA ALA A 79 -10.44 -7.90 22.04
C ALA A 79 -10.36 -9.27 21.36
N MET A 80 -11.39 -10.11 21.51
CA MET A 80 -11.47 -11.40 20.83
C MET A 80 -11.54 -11.25 19.31
N LEU A 81 -12.31 -10.30 18.80
CA LEU A 81 -12.38 -9.99 17.39
C LEU A 81 -10.99 -9.68 16.82
N TRP A 82 -10.25 -8.81 17.48
CA TRP A 82 -8.90 -8.43 17.07
C TRP A 82 -7.89 -9.57 17.20
N LEU A 83 -8.03 -10.43 18.21
CA LEU A 83 -7.21 -11.62 18.37
C LEU A 83 -7.43 -12.58 17.19
N ILE A 84 -8.67 -12.83 16.81
CA ILE A 84 -9.01 -13.67 15.64
C ILE A 84 -8.41 -13.06 14.37
N GLY A 85 -8.60 -11.76 14.13
CA GLY A 85 -8.04 -11.07 12.98
C GLY A 85 -6.51 -11.16 12.89
N THR A 86 -5.83 -10.99 14.04
CA THR A 86 -4.37 -11.11 14.14
C THR A 86 -3.92 -12.52 13.82
N VAL A 87 -4.58 -13.54 14.36
CA VAL A 87 -4.27 -14.94 14.08
C VAL A 87 -4.49 -15.25 12.59
N CYS A 88 -5.57 -14.76 11.99
CA CYS A 88 -5.81 -14.89 10.56
C CYS A 88 -4.70 -14.22 9.74
N ALA A 89 -4.31 -13.00 10.06
CA ALA A 89 -3.25 -12.27 9.35
C ALA A 89 -1.89 -12.96 9.44
N LEU A 90 -1.52 -13.46 10.63
CA LEU A 90 -0.29 -14.25 10.82
C LEU A 90 -0.38 -15.57 10.06
N GLY A 91 -1.55 -16.21 10.06
CA GLY A 91 -1.82 -17.43 9.30
C GLY A 91 -1.64 -17.22 7.79
N VAL A 92 -2.10 -16.08 7.25
CA VAL A 92 -1.85 -15.70 5.85
C VAL A 92 -0.36 -15.64 5.56
N ALA A 93 0.39 -14.93 6.41
CA ALA A 93 1.84 -14.78 6.22
C ALA A 93 2.57 -16.12 6.20
N TRP A 94 2.12 -17.07 7.03
CA TRP A 94 2.69 -18.42 7.08
C TRP A 94 2.26 -19.30 5.91
N GLN A 95 0.95 -19.31 5.59
CA GLN A 95 0.37 -20.22 4.58
C GLN A 95 0.55 -19.72 3.15
N ALA A 96 0.80 -18.44 2.91
CA ALA A 96 0.91 -17.85 1.58
C ALA A 96 1.94 -18.56 0.67
N LYS A 97 2.99 -19.12 1.28
CA LYS A 97 4.05 -19.83 0.55
C LYS A 97 3.66 -21.26 0.16
N TYR A 98 2.86 -21.95 0.99
CA TYR A 98 2.60 -23.39 0.87
C TYR A 98 1.20 -23.70 0.38
N HIS A 99 0.18 -23.02 0.91
CA HIS A 99 -1.23 -23.31 0.67
C HIS A 99 -2.01 -22.05 0.28
N ARG A 100 -2.02 -21.73 -1.01
CA ARG A 100 -2.62 -20.49 -1.55
C ARG A 100 -4.09 -20.33 -1.22
N LEU A 101 -4.89 -21.43 -1.27
CA LEU A 101 -6.31 -21.39 -0.92
C LEU A 101 -6.54 -21.14 0.58
N ALA A 102 -5.74 -21.77 1.45
CA ALA A 102 -5.81 -21.53 2.88
C ALA A 102 -5.43 -20.07 3.22
N ALA A 103 -4.40 -19.53 2.58
CA ALA A 103 -4.04 -18.12 2.73
C ALA A 103 -5.16 -17.19 2.28
N LEU A 104 -5.88 -17.51 1.19
CA LEU A 104 -7.01 -16.70 0.73
C LEU A 104 -8.18 -16.72 1.73
N ILE A 105 -8.52 -17.89 2.28
CA ILE A 105 -9.58 -18.00 3.29
C ILE A 105 -9.22 -17.22 4.56
N LEU A 106 -7.97 -17.34 5.02
CA LEU A 106 -7.48 -16.60 6.19
C LEU A 106 -7.43 -15.08 5.92
N SER A 107 -7.08 -14.66 4.69
CA SER A 107 -7.15 -13.25 4.28
C SER A 107 -8.58 -12.72 4.39
N GLY A 108 -9.58 -13.48 3.90
CA GLY A 108 -10.99 -13.15 4.06
C GLY A 108 -11.40 -13.01 5.54
N GLY A 109 -10.90 -13.88 6.41
CA GLY A 109 -11.11 -13.76 7.86
C GLY A 109 -10.54 -12.46 8.46
N ALA A 110 -9.33 -12.06 8.03
CA ALA A 110 -8.73 -10.79 8.45
C ALA A 110 -9.52 -9.58 7.91
N GLY A 111 -9.96 -9.62 6.64
CA GLY A 111 -10.79 -8.58 6.03
C GLY A 111 -12.16 -8.45 6.71
N LEU A 112 -12.79 -9.58 7.07
CA LEU A 112 -14.05 -9.59 7.83
C LEU A 112 -13.88 -8.94 9.22
N THR A 113 -12.77 -9.23 9.91
CA THR A 113 -12.44 -8.59 11.20
C THR A 113 -12.34 -7.08 11.05
N THR A 114 -11.70 -6.60 9.98
CA THR A 114 -11.59 -5.17 9.68
C THR A 114 -12.96 -4.55 9.43
N SER A 115 -13.82 -5.22 8.65
CA SER A 115 -15.19 -4.76 8.39
C SER A 115 -16.03 -4.67 9.66
N LEU A 116 -15.96 -5.70 10.53
CA LEU A 116 -16.65 -5.70 11.82
C LEU A 116 -16.11 -4.59 12.76
N THR A 117 -14.82 -4.28 12.68
CA THR A 117 -14.25 -3.15 13.41
C THR A 117 -14.87 -1.82 12.97
N PHE A 118 -15.09 -1.61 11.67
CA PHE A 118 -15.80 -0.42 11.20
C PHE A 118 -17.24 -0.35 11.67
N VAL A 119 -17.96 -1.48 11.71
CA VAL A 119 -19.30 -1.53 12.29
C VAL A 119 -19.27 -1.16 13.77
N TRP A 120 -18.28 -1.68 14.52
CA TRP A 120 -18.10 -1.38 15.93
C TRP A 120 -17.90 0.10 16.20
N PHE A 121 -17.17 0.78 15.33
CA PHE A 121 -16.96 2.23 15.40
C PHE A 121 -18.07 3.07 14.75
N SER A 122 -19.25 2.47 14.50
CA SER A 122 -20.40 3.15 13.90
C SER A 122 -20.12 3.73 12.51
N ALA A 123 -19.30 3.06 11.72
CA ALA A 123 -18.98 3.42 10.35
C ALA A 123 -19.44 2.33 9.36
N PRO A 124 -20.76 2.08 9.23
CA PRO A 124 -21.28 0.99 8.40
C PRO A 124 -20.98 1.15 6.91
N ASP A 125 -20.85 2.37 6.43
CA ASP A 125 -20.48 2.67 5.04
C ASP A 125 -19.09 2.15 4.70
N LEU A 126 -18.11 2.37 5.60
CA LEU A 126 -16.77 1.83 5.46
C LEU A 126 -16.75 0.30 5.55
N ALA A 127 -17.61 -0.29 6.39
CA ALA A 127 -17.73 -1.74 6.49
C ALA A 127 -18.23 -2.35 5.19
N LEU A 128 -19.26 -1.76 4.56
CA LEU A 128 -19.81 -2.24 3.30
C LEU A 128 -18.81 -2.12 2.16
N THR A 129 -18.10 -1.00 2.06
CA THR A 129 -17.05 -0.81 1.05
C THR A 129 -15.93 -1.82 1.24
N GLN A 130 -15.48 -2.07 2.47
CA GLN A 130 -14.45 -3.07 2.78
C GLN A 130 -14.90 -4.48 2.39
N LEU A 131 -16.13 -4.88 2.73
CA LEU A 131 -16.69 -6.19 2.35
C LEU A 131 -16.77 -6.35 0.83
N THR A 132 -17.21 -5.30 0.13
CA THR A 132 -17.30 -5.34 -1.34
C THR A 132 -15.93 -5.54 -1.96
N VAL A 133 -14.93 -4.80 -1.51
CA VAL A 133 -13.54 -4.93 -1.98
C VAL A 133 -13.00 -6.33 -1.67
N GLU A 134 -13.25 -6.86 -0.48
CA GLU A 134 -12.79 -8.19 -0.07
C GLU A 134 -13.37 -9.28 -0.97
N VAL A 135 -14.68 -9.25 -1.22
CA VAL A 135 -15.36 -10.22 -2.09
C VAL A 135 -14.82 -10.15 -3.53
N VAL A 136 -14.72 -8.94 -4.09
CA VAL A 136 -14.19 -8.75 -5.45
C VAL A 136 -12.75 -9.24 -5.54
N THR A 137 -11.91 -8.90 -4.57
CA THR A 137 -10.51 -9.34 -4.52
C THR A 137 -10.40 -10.85 -4.41
N ALA A 138 -11.21 -11.49 -3.54
CA ALA A 138 -11.24 -12.94 -3.39
C ALA A 138 -11.62 -13.63 -4.71
N VAL A 139 -12.65 -13.14 -5.40
CA VAL A 139 -13.08 -13.67 -6.71
C VAL A 139 -11.97 -13.52 -7.74
N LEU A 140 -11.33 -12.35 -7.82
CA LEU A 140 -10.23 -12.11 -8.78
C LEU A 140 -9.04 -13.02 -8.50
N ILE A 141 -8.67 -13.23 -7.24
CA ILE A 141 -7.59 -14.14 -6.86
C ILE A 141 -7.95 -15.59 -7.22
N LEU A 142 -9.18 -16.03 -6.94
CA LEU A 142 -9.63 -17.36 -7.31
C LEU A 142 -9.62 -17.59 -8.82
N LEU A 143 -10.07 -16.59 -9.60
CA LEU A 143 -9.97 -16.66 -11.05
C LEU A 143 -8.50 -16.72 -11.50
N GLY A 144 -7.64 -15.88 -10.93
CA GLY A 144 -6.20 -15.87 -11.22
C GLY A 144 -5.53 -17.21 -10.89
N LEU A 145 -5.88 -17.82 -9.76
CA LEU A 145 -5.35 -19.12 -9.36
C LEU A 145 -5.75 -20.26 -10.33
N ARG A 146 -6.92 -20.15 -10.97
CA ARG A 146 -7.36 -21.11 -11.98
C ARG A 146 -6.46 -21.14 -13.21
N TRP A 147 -5.83 -20.02 -13.55
CA TRP A 147 -4.95 -19.88 -14.72
C TRP A 147 -3.47 -20.15 -14.43
N LEU A 148 -3.10 -20.30 -13.14
CA LEU A 148 -1.71 -20.65 -12.82
C LEU A 148 -1.46 -22.14 -13.05
N PRO A 149 -0.35 -22.50 -13.72
CA PRO A 149 0.04 -23.90 -13.86
C PRO A 149 0.26 -24.51 -12.49
N ARG A 150 -0.24 -25.77 -12.33
CA ARG A 150 0.05 -26.57 -11.14
C ARG A 150 1.57 -26.73 -11.04
N ARG A 151 2.12 -26.43 -9.88
CA ARG A 151 3.50 -26.75 -9.58
C ARG A 151 3.61 -28.27 -9.59
N ASP A 152 4.23 -28.86 -10.59
CA ASP A 152 4.62 -30.26 -10.56
C ASP A 152 5.61 -30.45 -9.41
N GLU A 153 5.20 -31.15 -8.38
CA GLU A 153 6.05 -31.55 -7.25
C GLU A 153 6.99 -32.73 -7.62
N SER A 154 7.19 -32.96 -8.91
CA SER A 154 8.02 -34.02 -9.43
C SER A 154 9.38 -33.49 -9.88
N HIS A 155 10.24 -33.14 -8.90
CA HIS A 155 11.69 -33.40 -9.05
C HIS A 155 12.33 -33.51 -7.67
N PRO A 156 12.89 -34.69 -7.30
CA PRO A 156 13.75 -34.86 -6.14
C PRO A 156 15.07 -34.11 -6.30
#